data_65a818be7f185ba3bef29797e4b3473f
#
_entry.id   65a818be7f185ba3bef29797e4b3473f
#
_cell.length_a   1.000
_cell.length_b   1.000
_cell.length_c   1.000
_cell.angle_alpha   90.00
_cell.angle_beta   90.00
_cell.angle_gamma   90.00
#
_symmetry.space_group_name_H-M   'P 1'
#
loop_
_entity.id
_entity.type
_entity.pdbx_description
1 polymer ?
#
loop_
_entity_poly.entity_id
_entity_poly.type
_entity_poly.pdbx_seq_one_letter_code
_entity_poly.pdbx_strand_id
1 'polypeptide(L)'
;MSALAERSDVPARPGWRAGLGEAGPLAFAGIVANGGSVLVTVVLARVLAAHDYGALNQLVGIFFVVSMPGSAVLVGVVRRVSRWPGTTEEVGTWGATLHRRGSLALLLFAAGVLAAGAPVTRLLGRHDPVGFDAVAIAGGVWVLLCVDRGLLQAHRDYRTLSGNLLVEGGARTACMLGFGAAGLGVAGVAAGVLVAELCTALHARIVARRTWRERREPESVLDQLARAVGTGVVGRWTGARQRGRRFGSDRVVRRDVAAAVGALAAIAVLQNIDVIVMGREGPRAAGAYAAVSVSSKALVFVAMVVAGYLLPEAAISWREGRHALRQLSVALSVLAVPAMLLVGVAAALPRAFLSTAFSARYVSAAGAFLPLALAMVCLSATVMVTMYLLGVGDRRFVRVLAGAAVLATIAVVLAHGSPRTTALCDLVVQATLLGGAVAELARVHRTRPAGPAGRADPADPADPAA
;
A
#
# COMPACT_ATOMS: atom_id res chain seq x y z
N MET A 1 9.68 -40.35 -41.90
CA MET A 1 9.85 -40.32 -40.45
C MET A 1 10.82 -39.18 -40.11
N SER A 2 10.35 -37.99 -39.96
CA SER A 2 11.10 -36.86 -39.40
C SER A 2 10.16 -35.66 -39.25
N ALA A 3 9.33 -35.68 -38.20
CA ALA A 3 8.52 -34.54 -37.82
C ALA A 3 8.00 -34.83 -36.41
N LEU A 4 8.77 -34.54 -35.38
CA LEU A 4 8.33 -34.38 -33.97
C LEU A 4 9.53 -33.90 -33.15
N ALA A 5 9.97 -32.68 -33.39
CA ALA A 5 10.84 -31.94 -32.45
C ALA A 5 10.47 -30.45 -32.52
N GLU A 6 9.17 -30.17 -32.36
CA GLU A 6 8.73 -28.81 -32.03
C GLU A 6 9.05 -28.59 -30.56
N ARG A 7 10.25 -28.06 -30.28
CA ARG A 7 10.65 -27.59 -28.99
C ARG A 7 9.68 -26.48 -28.59
N SER A 8 8.97 -26.70 -27.51
CA SER A 8 8.23 -25.68 -26.79
C SER A 8 9.20 -24.56 -26.36
N ASP A 9 9.30 -23.51 -27.17
CA ASP A 9 9.95 -22.26 -26.79
C ASP A 9 9.10 -21.59 -25.70
N VAL A 10 9.17 -22.12 -24.50
CA VAL A 10 8.79 -21.37 -23.31
C VAL A 10 9.89 -20.32 -23.15
N PRO A 11 9.57 -19.01 -23.31
CA PRO A 11 10.59 -17.98 -23.18
C PRO A 11 11.26 -18.11 -21.80
N ALA A 12 12.57 -18.28 -21.81
CA ALA A 12 13.37 -18.35 -20.59
C ALA A 12 13.00 -17.15 -19.70
N ARG A 13 12.63 -17.42 -18.45
CA ARG A 13 12.32 -16.38 -17.47
C ARG A 13 13.50 -15.42 -17.41
N PRO A 14 13.30 -14.10 -17.54
CA PRO A 14 14.41 -13.15 -17.40
C PRO A 14 15.09 -13.42 -16.07
N GLY A 15 16.40 -13.63 -16.10
CA GLY A 15 17.18 -13.89 -14.91
C GLY A 15 16.98 -12.75 -13.89
N TRP A 16 17.12 -13.03 -12.60
CA TRP A 16 16.93 -12.06 -11.50
C TRP A 16 17.66 -10.71 -11.74
N ARG A 17 18.78 -10.72 -12.48
CA ARG A 17 19.53 -9.51 -12.89
C ARG A 17 18.75 -8.63 -13.90
N ALA A 18 18.02 -9.24 -14.81
CA ALA A 18 17.16 -8.49 -15.76
C ALA A 18 15.96 -7.89 -15.03
N GLY A 19 15.36 -8.62 -14.07
CA GLY A 19 14.30 -8.10 -13.20
C GLY A 19 14.75 -6.92 -12.33
N LEU A 20 15.98 -6.93 -11.81
CA LEU A 20 16.56 -5.80 -11.07
C LEU A 20 16.81 -4.59 -11.97
N GLY A 21 17.21 -4.77 -13.23
CA GLY A 21 17.38 -3.68 -14.19
C GLY A 21 16.08 -2.95 -14.51
N GLU A 22 14.97 -3.66 -14.61
CA GLU A 22 13.63 -3.07 -14.85
C GLU A 22 13.02 -2.44 -13.59
N ALA A 23 13.21 -3.05 -12.42
CA ALA A 23 12.65 -2.57 -11.15
C ALA A 23 13.56 -1.55 -10.41
N GLY A 24 14.83 -1.46 -10.77
CA GLY A 24 15.80 -0.56 -10.14
C GLY A 24 15.35 0.90 -10.09
N PRO A 25 14.92 1.50 -11.22
CA PRO A 25 14.43 2.88 -11.22
C PRO A 25 13.22 3.10 -10.29
N LEU A 26 12.33 2.12 -10.20
CA LEU A 26 11.15 2.18 -9.33
C LEU A 26 11.54 2.13 -7.85
N ALA A 27 12.46 1.23 -7.49
CA ALA A 27 12.97 1.12 -6.13
C ALA A 27 13.72 2.41 -5.72
N PHE A 28 14.58 2.93 -6.60
CA PHE A 28 15.29 4.18 -6.36
C PHE A 28 14.33 5.36 -6.17
N ALA A 29 13.34 5.52 -7.06
CA ALA A 29 12.34 6.59 -6.94
C ALA A 29 11.52 6.46 -5.63
N GLY A 30 11.17 5.24 -5.22
CA GLY A 30 10.51 4.98 -3.95
C GLY A 30 11.36 5.39 -2.73
N ILE A 31 12.65 5.07 -2.75
CA ILE A 31 13.58 5.46 -1.68
C ILE A 31 13.72 6.98 -1.61
N VAL A 32 13.89 7.65 -2.74
CA VAL A 32 14.01 9.11 -2.81
C VAL A 32 12.74 9.80 -2.34
N ALA A 33 11.57 9.35 -2.78
CA ALA A 33 10.27 9.92 -2.39
C ALA A 33 9.99 9.73 -0.88
N ASN A 34 10.26 8.54 -0.34
CA ASN A 34 10.08 8.27 1.09
C ASN A 34 11.13 9.01 1.95
N GLY A 35 12.40 9.05 1.50
CA GLY A 35 13.46 9.82 2.15
C GLY A 35 13.13 11.32 2.20
N GLY A 36 12.61 11.88 1.11
CA GLY A 36 12.08 13.24 1.05
C GLY A 36 10.98 13.50 2.08
N SER A 37 10.03 12.57 2.22
CA SER A 37 8.95 12.68 3.21
C SER A 37 9.48 12.69 4.65
N VAL A 38 10.47 11.86 4.97
CA VAL A 38 11.13 11.88 6.30
C VAL A 38 11.85 13.20 6.51
N LEU A 39 12.61 13.68 5.53
CA LEU A 39 13.33 14.96 5.60
C LEU A 39 12.37 16.13 5.87
N VAL A 40 11.27 16.23 5.13
CA VAL A 40 10.21 17.23 5.33
C VAL A 40 9.71 17.19 6.77
N THR A 41 9.43 16.00 7.29
CA THR A 41 8.91 15.82 8.65
C THR A 41 9.93 16.32 9.70
N VAL A 42 11.22 16.01 9.52
CA VAL A 42 12.31 16.49 10.41
C VAL A 42 12.47 18.01 10.32
N VAL A 43 12.43 18.59 9.12
CA VAL A 43 12.53 20.04 8.94
C VAL A 43 11.34 20.75 9.60
N LEU A 44 10.13 20.28 9.35
CA LEU A 44 8.91 20.85 9.95
C LEU A 44 8.90 20.73 11.48
N ALA A 45 9.45 19.64 12.02
CA ALA A 45 9.64 19.49 13.47
C ALA A 45 10.56 20.55 14.08
N ARG A 46 11.48 21.08 13.31
CA ARG A 46 12.40 22.15 13.77
C ARG A 46 11.82 23.56 13.61
N VAL A 47 11.01 23.76 12.56
CA VAL A 47 10.45 25.07 12.21
C VAL A 47 9.14 25.34 12.98
N LEU A 48 8.25 24.36 13.07
CA LEU A 48 6.97 24.51 13.75
C LEU A 48 7.11 24.45 15.29
N ALA A 49 6.20 25.09 16.00
CA ALA A 49 6.05 24.87 17.44
C ALA A 49 5.70 23.39 17.72
N ALA A 50 6.06 22.86 18.89
CA ALA A 50 5.81 21.44 19.21
C ALA A 50 4.32 21.07 19.14
N HIS A 51 3.43 21.96 19.58
CA HIS A 51 1.99 21.80 19.49
C HIS A 51 1.52 21.69 18.02
N ASP A 52 2.01 22.58 17.15
CA ASP A 52 1.64 22.60 15.73
C ASP A 52 2.18 21.37 14.98
N TYR A 53 3.40 20.94 15.34
CA TYR A 53 3.97 19.70 14.80
C TYR A 53 3.14 18.47 15.20
N GLY A 54 2.68 18.41 16.45
CA GLY A 54 1.76 17.36 16.90
C GLY A 54 0.45 17.36 16.12
N ALA A 55 -0.13 18.56 15.95
CA ALA A 55 -1.34 18.78 15.18
C ALA A 55 -1.19 18.36 13.70
N LEU A 56 -0.07 18.71 13.07
CA LEU A 56 0.23 18.31 11.70
C LEU A 56 0.33 16.78 11.58
N ASN A 57 1.02 16.12 12.51
CA ASN A 57 1.16 14.66 12.47
C ASN A 57 -0.18 13.94 12.72
N GLN A 58 -1.07 14.49 13.53
CA GLN A 58 -2.45 14.01 13.66
C GLN A 58 -3.16 14.03 12.30
N LEU A 59 -3.06 15.14 11.56
CA LEU A 59 -3.64 15.29 10.21
C LEU A 59 -3.00 14.35 9.20
N VAL A 60 -1.67 14.21 9.21
CA VAL A 60 -0.94 13.25 8.35
C VAL A 60 -1.36 11.81 8.66
N GLY A 61 -1.61 11.47 9.93
CA GLY A 61 -2.17 10.16 10.31
C GLY A 61 -3.53 9.91 9.66
N ILE A 62 -4.41 10.91 9.64
CA ILE A 62 -5.71 10.84 8.95
C ILE A 62 -5.54 10.65 7.45
N PHE A 63 -4.61 11.38 6.81
CA PHE A 63 -4.27 11.19 5.40
C PHE A 63 -3.91 9.73 5.12
N PHE A 64 -3.05 9.10 5.93
CA PHE A 64 -2.66 7.71 5.74
C PHE A 64 -3.83 6.74 5.91
N VAL A 65 -4.70 6.96 6.88
CA VAL A 65 -5.91 6.13 7.08
C VAL A 65 -6.83 6.19 5.86
N VAL A 66 -7.07 7.39 5.32
CA VAL A 66 -7.96 7.60 4.17
C VAL A 66 -7.32 7.11 2.87
N SER A 67 -6.01 7.27 2.69
CA SER A 67 -5.30 6.94 1.45
C SER A 67 -5.01 5.43 1.29
N MET A 68 -4.83 4.69 2.37
CA MET A 68 -4.36 3.30 2.35
C MET A 68 -5.22 2.33 1.51
N PRO A 69 -6.55 2.45 1.45
CA PRO A 69 -7.38 1.66 0.54
C PRO A 69 -6.97 1.77 -0.93
N GLY A 70 -6.34 2.86 -1.33
CA GLY A 70 -5.82 3.07 -2.69
C GLY A 70 -4.78 2.03 -3.11
N SER A 71 -3.94 1.54 -2.18
CA SER A 71 -2.99 0.46 -2.46
C SER A 71 -3.70 -0.82 -2.91
N ALA A 72 -4.86 -1.13 -2.31
CA ALA A 72 -5.68 -2.27 -2.74
C ALA A 72 -6.33 -2.02 -4.11
N VAL A 73 -6.74 -0.79 -4.41
CA VAL A 73 -7.24 -0.39 -5.74
C VAL A 73 -6.15 -0.60 -6.78
N LEU A 74 -4.93 -0.14 -6.53
CA LEU A 74 -3.77 -0.34 -7.40
C LEU A 74 -3.57 -1.83 -7.71
N VAL A 75 -3.47 -2.68 -6.68
CA VAL A 75 -3.33 -4.14 -6.86
C VAL A 75 -4.52 -4.73 -7.62
N GLY A 76 -5.73 -4.27 -7.35
CA GLY A 76 -6.94 -4.71 -8.05
C GLY A 76 -6.91 -4.38 -9.54
N VAL A 77 -6.48 -3.16 -9.90
CA VAL A 77 -6.30 -2.72 -11.29
C VAL A 77 -5.24 -3.57 -12.00
N VAL A 78 -4.06 -3.73 -11.38
CA VAL A 78 -2.98 -4.55 -11.94
C VAL A 78 -3.44 -5.98 -12.21
N ARG A 79 -4.08 -6.63 -11.21
CA ARG A 79 -4.59 -7.99 -11.37
C ARG A 79 -5.67 -8.10 -12.44
N ARG A 80 -6.54 -7.10 -12.56
CA ARG A 80 -7.61 -7.10 -13.55
C ARG A 80 -7.03 -7.00 -14.96
N VAL A 81 -6.13 -6.04 -15.17
CA VAL A 81 -5.50 -5.81 -16.47
C VAL A 81 -4.62 -6.98 -16.89
N SER A 82 -3.80 -7.54 -15.99
CA SER A 82 -2.95 -8.70 -16.28
C SER A 82 -3.71 -9.98 -16.68
N ARG A 83 -5.01 -10.04 -16.38
CA ARG A 83 -5.89 -11.18 -16.75
C ARG A 83 -6.91 -10.79 -17.80
N TRP A 84 -6.73 -9.64 -18.45
CA TRP A 84 -7.69 -9.16 -19.44
C TRP A 84 -7.60 -9.99 -20.73
N PRO A 85 -8.70 -10.61 -21.18
CA PRO A 85 -8.68 -11.45 -22.38
C PRO A 85 -8.89 -10.67 -23.69
N GLY A 86 -9.06 -9.35 -23.60
CA GLY A 86 -9.40 -8.48 -24.74
C GLY A 86 -8.24 -7.59 -25.19
N THR A 87 -8.54 -6.67 -26.09
CA THR A 87 -7.59 -5.77 -26.70
C THR A 87 -7.09 -4.67 -25.74
N THR A 88 -5.96 -4.07 -26.07
CA THR A 88 -5.41 -2.90 -25.36
C THR A 88 -6.41 -1.74 -25.33
N GLU A 89 -7.19 -1.55 -26.40
CA GLU A 89 -8.22 -0.51 -26.49
C GLU A 89 -9.37 -0.71 -25.48
N GLU A 90 -9.82 -1.94 -25.31
CA GLU A 90 -10.85 -2.28 -24.30
C GLU A 90 -10.37 -2.00 -22.89
N VAL A 91 -9.09 -2.26 -22.58
CA VAL A 91 -8.49 -1.92 -21.28
C VAL A 91 -8.44 -0.40 -21.11
N GLY A 92 -8.09 0.36 -22.15
CA GLY A 92 -8.08 1.82 -22.13
C GLY A 92 -9.46 2.41 -21.86
N THR A 93 -10.50 1.92 -22.52
CA THR A 93 -11.89 2.36 -22.31
C THR A 93 -12.42 1.97 -20.92
N TRP A 94 -12.07 0.78 -20.43
CA TRP A 94 -12.37 0.38 -19.07
C TRP A 94 -11.67 1.26 -18.05
N GLY A 95 -10.37 1.53 -18.21
CA GLY A 95 -9.58 2.41 -17.35
C GLY A 95 -10.14 3.83 -17.31
N ALA A 96 -10.54 4.40 -18.46
CA ALA A 96 -11.19 5.70 -18.53
C ALA A 96 -12.54 5.72 -17.79
N THR A 97 -13.33 4.65 -17.91
CA THR A 97 -14.61 4.51 -17.20
C THR A 97 -14.41 4.38 -15.71
N LEU A 98 -13.40 3.58 -15.28
CA LEU A 98 -13.04 3.42 -13.87
C LEU A 98 -12.61 4.75 -13.26
N HIS A 99 -11.74 5.50 -13.96
CA HIS A 99 -11.29 6.81 -13.51
C HIS A 99 -12.44 7.79 -13.39
N ARG A 100 -13.36 7.87 -14.39
CA ARG A 100 -14.54 8.75 -14.34
C ARG A 100 -15.45 8.42 -13.14
N ARG A 101 -15.71 7.12 -12.87
CA ARG A 101 -16.48 6.69 -11.70
C ARG A 101 -15.74 7.02 -10.40
N GLY A 102 -14.42 6.81 -10.37
CA GLY A 102 -13.57 7.17 -9.25
C GLY A 102 -13.56 8.68 -8.99
N SER A 103 -13.54 9.52 -10.04
CA SER A 103 -13.63 10.98 -9.89
C SER A 103 -14.99 11.41 -9.33
N LEU A 104 -16.09 10.79 -9.77
CA LEU A 104 -17.41 11.06 -9.18
C LEU A 104 -17.47 10.64 -7.72
N ALA A 105 -16.94 9.47 -7.39
CA ALA A 105 -16.86 9.00 -6.00
C ALA A 105 -16.01 9.94 -5.15
N LEU A 106 -14.89 10.45 -5.68
CA LEU A 106 -14.05 11.45 -5.02
C LEU A 106 -14.80 12.76 -4.77
N LEU A 107 -15.57 13.25 -5.74
CA LEU A 107 -16.38 14.47 -5.55
C LEU A 107 -17.44 14.28 -4.46
N LEU A 108 -18.13 13.15 -4.45
CA LEU A 108 -19.11 12.82 -3.42
C LEU A 108 -18.43 12.67 -2.03
N PHE A 109 -17.27 12.03 -1.99
CA PHE A 109 -16.47 11.91 -0.77
C PHE A 109 -16.02 13.30 -0.28
N ALA A 110 -15.49 14.16 -1.15
CA ALA A 110 -15.06 15.50 -0.81
C ALA A 110 -16.24 16.36 -0.30
N ALA A 111 -17.42 16.27 -0.92
CA ALA A 111 -18.63 16.93 -0.43
C ALA A 111 -19.02 16.43 0.98
N GLY A 112 -18.92 15.11 1.21
CA GLY A 112 -19.15 14.50 2.52
C GLY A 112 -18.14 14.97 3.58
N VAL A 113 -16.84 15.06 3.20
CA VAL A 113 -15.78 15.58 4.07
C VAL A 113 -16.06 17.03 4.46
N LEU A 114 -16.36 17.90 3.49
CA LEU A 114 -16.67 19.31 3.75
C LEU A 114 -17.92 19.49 4.64
N ALA A 115 -18.93 18.65 4.43
CA ALA A 115 -20.14 18.68 5.26
C ALA A 115 -19.88 18.19 6.70
N ALA A 116 -19.02 17.18 6.86
CA ALA A 116 -18.69 16.57 8.15
C ALA A 116 -17.45 17.21 8.83
N GLY A 117 -16.72 18.06 8.13
CA GLY A 117 -15.43 18.60 8.57
C GLY A 117 -15.49 19.26 9.96
N ALA A 118 -16.42 20.18 10.16
CA ALA A 118 -16.54 20.88 11.43
C ALA A 118 -16.88 19.95 12.63
N PRO A 119 -17.89 19.04 12.58
CA PRO A 119 -18.14 18.12 13.68
C PRO A 119 -17.00 17.14 13.91
N VAL A 120 -16.39 16.59 12.86
CA VAL A 120 -15.26 15.66 13.00
C VAL A 120 -14.04 16.36 13.62
N THR A 121 -13.74 17.57 13.18
CA THR A 121 -12.60 18.34 13.69
C THR A 121 -12.76 18.64 15.18
N ARG A 122 -13.97 18.96 15.63
CA ARG A 122 -14.27 19.12 17.07
C ARG A 122 -14.06 17.82 17.85
N LEU A 123 -14.47 16.68 17.28
CA LEU A 123 -14.19 15.36 17.88
C LEU A 123 -12.68 15.07 17.99
N LEU A 124 -11.87 15.62 17.09
CA LEU A 124 -10.41 15.51 17.10
C LEU A 124 -9.74 16.54 18.03
N GLY A 125 -10.52 17.33 18.79
CA GLY A 125 -10.00 18.35 19.70
C GLY A 125 -9.48 19.60 18.98
N ARG A 126 -9.95 19.88 17.76
CA ARG A 126 -9.54 21.03 16.95
C ARG A 126 -10.72 21.90 16.56
N HIS A 127 -10.46 23.17 16.26
CA HIS A 127 -11.50 24.14 15.91
C HIS A 127 -11.51 24.49 14.42
N ASP A 128 -10.36 24.39 13.73
CA ASP A 128 -10.24 24.69 12.30
C ASP A 128 -10.40 23.42 11.46
N PRO A 129 -11.46 23.31 10.63
CA PRO A 129 -11.69 22.17 9.78
C PRO A 129 -10.80 22.13 8.52
N VAL A 130 -10.22 23.26 8.10
CA VAL A 130 -9.50 23.39 6.83
C VAL A 130 -8.38 22.36 6.71
N GLY A 131 -7.59 22.17 7.77
CA GLY A 131 -6.50 21.19 7.78
C GLY A 131 -7.01 19.75 7.65
N PHE A 132 -8.10 19.39 8.34
CA PHE A 132 -8.74 18.07 8.23
C PHE A 132 -9.31 17.84 6.83
N ASP A 133 -10.07 18.81 6.31
CA ASP A 133 -10.70 18.71 4.99
C ASP A 133 -9.62 18.51 3.90
N ALA A 134 -8.54 19.29 3.98
CA ALA A 134 -7.43 19.19 3.02
C ALA A 134 -6.81 17.80 3.02
N VAL A 135 -6.43 17.23 4.18
CA VAL A 135 -5.76 15.93 4.24
C VAL A 135 -6.70 14.77 3.93
N ALA A 136 -7.97 14.86 4.31
CA ALA A 136 -8.95 13.82 4.00
C ALA A 136 -9.23 13.78 2.49
N ILE A 137 -9.44 14.95 1.84
CA ILE A 137 -9.61 15.04 0.39
C ILE A 137 -8.34 14.58 -0.33
N ALA A 138 -7.14 14.97 0.16
CA ALA A 138 -5.86 14.50 -0.39
C ALA A 138 -5.76 12.97 -0.37
N GLY A 139 -6.19 12.32 0.72
CA GLY A 139 -6.26 10.86 0.81
C GLY A 139 -7.18 10.25 -0.25
N GLY A 140 -8.34 10.87 -0.50
CA GLY A 140 -9.24 10.48 -1.59
C GLY A 140 -8.63 10.66 -2.97
N VAL A 141 -7.90 11.76 -3.22
CA VAL A 141 -7.15 12.00 -4.47
C VAL A 141 -6.09 10.92 -4.67
N TRP A 142 -5.38 10.53 -3.61
CA TRP A 142 -4.39 9.46 -3.67
C TRP A 142 -5.01 8.11 -4.04
N VAL A 143 -6.22 7.80 -3.55
CA VAL A 143 -6.96 6.59 -3.97
C VAL A 143 -7.26 6.62 -5.47
N LEU A 144 -7.65 7.78 -6.02
CA LEU A 144 -7.89 7.94 -7.45
C LEU A 144 -6.58 7.82 -8.26
N LEU A 145 -5.48 8.42 -7.77
CA LEU A 145 -4.13 8.30 -8.34
C LEU A 145 -3.71 6.83 -8.50
N CYS A 146 -4.06 5.97 -7.54
CA CYS A 146 -3.75 4.54 -7.58
C CYS A 146 -4.40 3.80 -8.75
N VAL A 147 -5.47 4.32 -9.35
CA VAL A 147 -6.06 3.78 -10.58
C VAL A 147 -5.09 3.96 -11.75
N ASP A 148 -4.59 5.19 -11.96
CA ASP A 148 -3.68 5.49 -13.07
C ASP A 148 -2.32 4.80 -12.87
N ARG A 149 -1.79 4.78 -11.64
CA ARG A 149 -0.58 4.01 -11.30
C ARG A 149 -0.74 2.51 -11.53
N GLY A 150 -1.90 1.95 -11.18
CA GLY A 150 -2.21 0.56 -11.44
C GLY A 150 -2.23 0.21 -12.92
N LEU A 151 -2.74 1.11 -13.77
CA LEU A 151 -2.69 0.98 -15.22
C LEU A 151 -1.25 1.01 -15.75
N LEU A 152 -0.41 1.97 -15.32
CA LEU A 152 1.01 2.06 -15.69
C LEU A 152 1.78 0.81 -15.25
N GLN A 153 1.57 0.34 -14.02
CA GLN A 153 2.22 -0.84 -13.49
C GLN A 153 1.82 -2.13 -14.22
N ALA A 154 0.55 -2.26 -14.60
CA ALA A 154 0.05 -3.40 -15.36
C ALA A 154 0.71 -3.51 -16.75
N HIS A 155 1.10 -2.37 -17.33
CA HIS A 155 1.82 -2.30 -18.60
C HIS A 155 3.35 -2.34 -18.47
N ARG A 156 3.87 -2.54 -17.25
CA ARG A 156 5.32 -2.53 -16.94
C ARG A 156 6.03 -1.23 -17.35
N ASP A 157 5.28 -0.12 -17.40
CA ASP A 157 5.87 1.19 -17.65
C ASP A 157 6.48 1.77 -16.36
N TYR A 158 7.52 1.06 -15.88
CA TYR A 158 8.18 1.40 -14.61
C TYR A 158 8.92 2.74 -14.68
N ARG A 159 9.38 3.17 -15.85
CA ARG A 159 10.04 4.48 -16.01
C ARG A 159 9.08 5.63 -15.72
N THR A 160 7.92 5.60 -16.35
CA THR A 160 6.87 6.57 -16.11
C THR A 160 6.34 6.54 -14.69
N LEU A 161 6.16 5.35 -14.13
CA LEU A 161 5.75 5.18 -12.74
C LEU A 161 6.79 5.76 -11.77
N SER A 162 8.08 5.53 -12.01
CA SER A 162 9.19 6.10 -11.22
C SER A 162 9.19 7.63 -11.30
N GLY A 163 9.01 8.20 -12.49
CA GLY A 163 8.88 9.65 -12.67
C GLY A 163 7.72 10.23 -11.87
N ASN A 164 6.57 9.55 -11.85
CA ASN A 164 5.41 9.98 -11.06
C ASN A 164 5.66 9.91 -9.54
N LEU A 165 6.41 8.92 -9.05
CA LEU A 165 6.82 8.85 -7.63
C LEU A 165 7.76 9.99 -7.25
N LEU A 166 8.69 10.36 -8.15
CA LEU A 166 9.58 11.51 -7.90
C LEU A 166 8.80 12.83 -7.91
N VAL A 167 7.82 12.99 -8.81
CA VAL A 167 6.91 14.15 -8.82
C VAL A 167 6.13 14.21 -7.50
N GLU A 168 5.61 13.08 -7.00
CA GLU A 168 4.92 13.04 -5.70
C GLU A 168 5.84 13.51 -4.56
N GLY A 169 7.00 12.89 -4.42
CA GLY A 169 7.95 13.25 -3.36
C GLY A 169 8.41 14.71 -3.45
N GLY A 170 8.73 15.18 -4.66
CA GLY A 170 9.14 16.56 -4.91
C GLY A 170 8.03 17.58 -4.66
N ALA A 171 6.84 17.34 -5.19
CA ALA A 171 5.68 18.22 -4.99
C ALA A 171 5.29 18.29 -3.51
N ARG A 172 5.24 17.14 -2.82
CA ARG A 172 4.94 17.09 -1.38
C ARG A 172 5.96 17.86 -0.57
N THR A 173 7.25 17.65 -0.84
CA THR A 173 8.34 18.38 -0.19
C THR A 173 8.21 19.89 -0.43
N ALA A 174 8.08 20.30 -1.69
CA ALA A 174 8.01 21.71 -2.06
C ALA A 174 6.77 22.40 -1.48
N CYS A 175 5.60 21.79 -1.58
CA CYS A 175 4.35 22.39 -1.08
C CYS A 175 4.33 22.47 0.44
N MET A 176 4.71 21.39 1.16
CA MET A 176 4.67 21.39 2.63
C MET A 176 5.70 22.38 3.21
N LEU A 177 6.94 22.41 2.68
CA LEU A 177 7.95 23.34 3.14
C LEU A 177 7.64 24.77 2.69
N GLY A 178 7.18 24.98 1.47
CA GLY A 178 6.82 26.30 0.93
C GLY A 178 5.67 26.93 1.72
N PHE A 179 4.62 26.20 2.02
CA PHE A 179 3.48 26.71 2.80
C PHE A 179 3.84 26.88 4.28
N GLY A 180 4.72 26.02 4.81
CA GLY A 180 5.27 26.16 6.14
C GLY A 180 6.14 27.43 6.27
N ALA A 181 7.03 27.67 5.29
CA ALA A 181 7.89 28.86 5.25
C ALA A 181 7.10 30.15 5.00
N ALA A 182 5.96 30.09 4.27
CA ALA A 182 5.06 31.21 4.07
C ALA A 182 4.25 31.58 5.33
N GLY A 183 4.44 30.84 6.44
CA GLY A 183 3.76 31.13 7.71
C GLY A 183 2.26 30.78 7.73
N LEU A 184 1.79 29.91 6.81
CA LEU A 184 0.37 29.52 6.71
C LEU A 184 -0.08 28.56 7.81
N GLY A 185 0.78 28.25 8.78
CA GLY A 185 0.48 27.38 9.90
C GLY A 185 0.17 25.94 9.51
N VAL A 186 -0.43 25.21 10.44
CA VAL A 186 -0.76 23.76 10.25
C VAL A 186 -1.73 23.53 9.11
N ALA A 187 -2.77 24.36 8.99
CA ALA A 187 -3.77 24.25 7.93
C ALA A 187 -3.16 24.49 6.54
N GLY A 188 -2.25 25.47 6.44
CA GLY A 188 -1.52 25.71 5.18
C GLY A 188 -0.64 24.54 4.78
N VAL A 189 0.15 23.97 5.71
CA VAL A 189 0.98 22.78 5.42
C VAL A 189 0.10 21.58 5.02
N ALA A 190 -1.06 21.39 5.68
CA ALA A 190 -2.04 20.38 5.32
C ALA A 190 -2.63 20.60 3.91
N ALA A 191 -2.94 21.85 3.56
CA ALA A 191 -3.35 22.23 2.21
C ALA A 191 -2.24 21.95 1.19
N GLY A 192 -0.98 22.13 1.58
CA GLY A 192 0.19 21.74 0.75
C GLY A 192 0.20 20.27 0.39
N VAL A 193 -0.22 19.38 1.28
CA VAL A 193 -0.39 17.95 0.95
C VAL A 193 -1.44 17.77 -0.14
N LEU A 194 -2.61 18.44 -0.03
CA LEU A 194 -3.67 18.36 -1.04
C LEU A 194 -3.19 18.85 -2.42
N VAL A 195 -2.52 20.00 -2.46
CA VAL A 195 -1.97 20.55 -3.71
C VAL A 195 -0.97 19.58 -4.34
N ALA A 196 -0.07 19.01 -3.55
CA ALA A 196 0.90 18.03 -4.02
C ALA A 196 0.23 16.77 -4.60
N GLU A 197 -0.80 16.24 -3.92
CA GLU A 197 -1.54 15.07 -4.42
C GLU A 197 -2.32 15.38 -5.70
N LEU A 198 -2.92 16.57 -5.82
CA LEU A 198 -3.59 17.01 -7.05
C LEU A 198 -2.61 17.14 -8.22
N CYS A 199 -1.44 17.76 -8.02
CA CYS A 199 -0.39 17.85 -9.03
C CYS A 199 0.09 16.45 -9.46
N THR A 200 0.30 15.56 -8.51
CA THR A 200 0.74 14.18 -8.77
C THR A 200 -0.31 13.38 -9.53
N ALA A 201 -1.59 13.50 -9.15
CA ALA A 201 -2.69 12.83 -9.82
C ALA A 201 -2.90 13.35 -11.25
N LEU A 202 -2.80 14.66 -11.45
CA LEU A 202 -2.85 15.28 -12.79
C LEU A 202 -1.71 14.78 -13.65
N HIS A 203 -0.47 14.78 -13.15
CA HIS A 203 0.69 14.25 -13.85
C HIS A 203 0.47 12.77 -14.23
N ALA A 204 0.09 11.91 -13.28
CA ALA A 204 -0.18 10.50 -13.55
C ALA A 204 -1.25 10.32 -14.65
N ARG A 205 -2.32 11.12 -14.59
CA ARG A 205 -3.41 11.09 -15.57
C ARG A 205 -2.95 11.47 -16.97
N ILE A 206 -2.16 12.55 -17.08
CA ILE A 206 -1.62 13.02 -18.39
C ILE A 206 -0.75 11.92 -18.99
N VAL A 207 0.17 11.38 -18.20
CA VAL A 207 1.13 10.38 -18.68
C VAL A 207 0.45 9.05 -19.00
N ALA A 208 -0.44 8.55 -18.14
CA ALA A 208 -1.21 7.35 -18.42
C ALA A 208 -2.00 7.48 -19.75
N ARG A 209 -2.63 8.65 -20.00
CA ARG A 209 -3.33 8.89 -21.28
C ARG A 209 -2.39 8.89 -22.50
N ARG A 210 -1.15 9.43 -22.35
CA ARG A 210 -0.15 9.42 -23.43
C ARG A 210 0.28 8.01 -23.76
N THR A 211 0.67 7.23 -22.74
CA THR A 211 1.07 5.82 -22.90
C THR A 211 -0.02 4.99 -23.61
N TRP A 212 -1.31 5.26 -23.30
CA TRP A 212 -2.42 4.57 -23.97
C TRP A 212 -2.62 5.01 -25.42
N ARG A 213 -2.40 6.28 -25.75
CA ARG A 213 -2.52 6.79 -27.14
C ARG A 213 -1.39 6.28 -28.03
N GLU A 214 -0.17 6.23 -27.50
CA GLU A 214 1.02 5.78 -28.24
C GLU A 214 0.99 4.27 -28.51
N ARG A 215 0.35 3.49 -27.66
CA ARG A 215 0.16 2.04 -27.82
C ARG A 215 -1.08 1.65 -28.64
N ARG A 216 -1.87 2.60 -29.09
CA ARG A 216 -2.84 2.33 -30.15
C ARG A 216 -2.03 2.07 -31.43
N GLU A 217 -1.84 0.79 -31.75
CA GLU A 217 -1.37 0.42 -33.08
C GLU A 217 -2.27 1.10 -34.10
N PRO A 218 -1.70 1.77 -35.14
CA PRO A 218 -2.49 2.24 -36.24
C PRO A 218 -3.21 1.01 -36.81
N GLU A 219 -4.52 1.03 -36.69
CA GLU A 219 -5.39 -0.05 -37.16
C GLU A 219 -5.03 -0.34 -38.61
N SER A 220 -4.50 -1.53 -38.90
CA SER A 220 -4.14 -1.88 -40.25
C SER A 220 -5.43 -1.84 -41.09
N VAL A 221 -5.30 -1.43 -42.34
CA VAL A 221 -6.43 -1.40 -43.28
C VAL A 221 -7.10 -2.78 -43.36
N LEU A 222 -6.33 -3.85 -43.14
CA LEU A 222 -6.81 -5.23 -43.05
C LEU A 222 -7.69 -5.49 -41.82
N ASP A 223 -7.41 -4.89 -40.64
CA ASP A 223 -8.23 -5.00 -39.45
C ASP A 223 -9.54 -4.25 -39.56
N GLN A 224 -9.52 -3.09 -40.27
CA GLN A 224 -10.72 -2.34 -40.61
C GLN A 224 -11.60 -3.09 -41.61
N LEU A 225 -11.01 -3.71 -42.62
CA LEU A 225 -11.71 -4.59 -43.57
C LEU A 225 -12.25 -5.87 -42.91
N ALA A 226 -11.48 -6.52 -42.06
CA ALA A 226 -11.91 -7.69 -41.31
C ALA A 226 -13.11 -7.39 -40.40
N ARG A 227 -13.15 -6.21 -39.76
CA ARG A 227 -14.33 -5.76 -38.98
C ARG A 227 -15.51 -5.40 -39.87
N ALA A 228 -15.31 -4.75 -40.99
CA ALA A 228 -16.39 -4.42 -41.93
C ALA A 228 -17.02 -5.67 -42.52
N VAL A 229 -16.22 -6.70 -42.81
CA VAL A 229 -16.68 -7.99 -43.36
C VAL A 229 -17.20 -8.93 -42.27
N GLY A 230 -16.65 -8.88 -41.02
CA GLY A 230 -16.97 -9.80 -39.91
C GLY A 230 -18.25 -9.46 -39.13
N THR A 231 -18.91 -8.33 -39.37
CA THR A 231 -20.10 -7.91 -38.62
C THR A 231 -21.39 -8.62 -39.01
N GLY A 232 -21.36 -9.50 -40.02
CA GLY A 232 -22.57 -10.09 -40.61
C GLY A 232 -23.12 -11.34 -39.93
N VAL A 233 -22.36 -12.34 -39.50
CA VAL A 233 -22.90 -13.62 -39.07
C VAL A 233 -22.17 -14.33 -37.92
N VAL A 234 -20.85 -14.19 -37.76
CA VAL A 234 -20.06 -14.98 -36.80
C VAL A 234 -20.06 -14.38 -35.40
N GLY A 235 -20.30 -13.08 -35.25
CA GLY A 235 -20.19 -12.34 -33.98
C GLY A 235 -21.31 -12.67 -32.96
N ARG A 236 -22.44 -13.21 -33.36
CA ARG A 236 -23.57 -13.54 -32.45
C ARG A 236 -23.39 -14.82 -31.63
N TRP A 237 -22.64 -15.78 -32.11
CA TRP A 237 -22.49 -17.10 -31.46
C TRP A 237 -21.32 -17.14 -30.45
N THR A 238 -20.26 -16.38 -30.66
CA THR A 238 -19.12 -16.36 -29.77
C THR A 238 -19.34 -15.46 -28.54
N GLY A 239 -20.15 -14.40 -28.66
CA GLY A 239 -20.43 -13.45 -27.60
C GLY A 239 -21.29 -14.01 -26.45
N ALA A 240 -22.15 -14.99 -26.73
CA ALA A 240 -23.02 -15.59 -25.70
C ALA A 240 -22.27 -16.58 -24.78
N ARG A 241 -21.33 -17.39 -25.32
CA ARG A 241 -20.48 -18.31 -24.51
C ARG A 241 -19.45 -17.60 -23.66
N GLN A 242 -18.91 -16.46 -24.10
CA GLN A 242 -17.96 -15.67 -23.31
C GLN A 242 -18.63 -14.89 -22.17
N ARG A 243 -19.90 -14.48 -22.30
CA ARG A 243 -20.65 -13.79 -21.22
C ARG A 243 -20.89 -14.70 -20.00
N GLY A 244 -21.17 -15.98 -20.19
CA GLY A 244 -21.41 -16.92 -19.08
C GLY A 244 -20.17 -17.19 -18.21
N ARG A 245 -18.97 -17.17 -18.79
CA ARG A 245 -17.70 -17.35 -18.05
C ARG A 245 -17.25 -16.09 -17.27
N ARG A 246 -17.75 -14.90 -17.61
CA ARG A 246 -17.35 -13.62 -16.98
C ARG A 246 -17.96 -13.41 -15.59
N PHE A 247 -19.14 -13.98 -15.29
CA PHE A 247 -19.83 -13.71 -14.02
C PHE A 247 -19.25 -14.44 -12.80
N GLY A 248 -18.63 -15.60 -12.96
CA GLY A 248 -17.99 -16.33 -11.84
C GLY A 248 -16.65 -15.71 -11.39
N SER A 249 -15.87 -15.21 -12.35
CA SER A 249 -14.55 -14.62 -12.07
C SER A 249 -14.64 -13.22 -11.40
N ASP A 250 -15.69 -12.44 -11.73
CA ASP A 250 -15.85 -11.07 -11.18
C ASP A 250 -16.23 -11.04 -9.69
N ARG A 251 -16.96 -12.05 -9.20
CA ARG A 251 -17.30 -12.15 -7.77
C ARG A 251 -16.08 -12.51 -6.92
N VAL A 252 -15.23 -13.41 -7.41
CA VAL A 252 -14.01 -13.82 -6.69
C VAL A 252 -13.02 -12.65 -6.64
N VAL A 253 -12.79 -11.98 -7.76
CA VAL A 253 -11.91 -10.80 -7.83
C VAL A 253 -12.43 -9.68 -6.92
N ARG A 254 -13.74 -9.40 -6.90
CA ARG A 254 -14.32 -8.37 -6.01
C ARG A 254 -14.13 -8.72 -4.54
N ARG A 255 -14.28 -10.00 -4.15
CA ARG A 255 -14.04 -10.44 -2.76
C ARG A 255 -12.58 -10.33 -2.35
N ASP A 256 -11.63 -10.63 -3.26
CA ASP A 256 -10.20 -10.49 -3.00
C ASP A 256 -9.80 -9.03 -2.84
N VAL A 257 -10.31 -8.15 -3.70
CA VAL A 257 -10.07 -6.70 -3.59
C VAL A 257 -10.69 -6.16 -2.30
N ALA A 258 -11.92 -6.54 -1.96
CA ALA A 258 -12.56 -6.11 -0.72
C ALA A 258 -11.79 -6.57 0.53
N ALA A 259 -11.27 -7.80 0.53
CA ALA A 259 -10.44 -8.31 1.62
C ALA A 259 -9.12 -7.53 1.72
N ALA A 260 -8.47 -7.23 0.59
CA ALA A 260 -7.26 -6.41 0.57
C ALA A 260 -7.52 -4.96 1.05
N VAL A 261 -8.63 -4.34 0.62
CA VAL A 261 -9.07 -3.02 1.11
C VAL A 261 -9.27 -3.06 2.62
N GLY A 262 -10.01 -4.04 3.14
CA GLY A 262 -10.27 -4.19 4.56
C GLY A 262 -9.00 -4.42 5.37
N ALA A 263 -8.08 -5.26 4.89
CA ALA A 263 -6.80 -5.51 5.56
C ALA A 263 -5.93 -4.24 5.62
N LEU A 264 -5.79 -3.54 4.48
CA LEU A 264 -4.97 -2.33 4.41
C LEU A 264 -5.59 -1.18 5.21
N ALA A 265 -6.91 -1.04 5.21
CA ALA A 265 -7.59 -0.05 6.04
C ALA A 265 -7.37 -0.33 7.55
N ALA A 266 -7.50 -1.59 7.99
CA ALA A 266 -7.21 -1.97 9.36
C ALA A 266 -5.74 -1.72 9.74
N ILE A 267 -4.79 -2.06 8.88
CA ILE A 267 -3.36 -1.77 9.06
C ILE A 267 -3.13 -0.26 9.17
N ALA A 268 -3.78 0.55 8.34
CA ALA A 268 -3.65 2.00 8.40
C ALA A 268 -4.14 2.59 9.72
N VAL A 269 -5.26 2.07 10.25
CA VAL A 269 -5.76 2.45 11.57
C VAL A 269 -4.75 2.02 12.64
N LEU A 270 -4.32 0.75 12.66
CA LEU A 270 -3.33 0.22 13.60
C LEU A 270 -2.02 1.02 13.59
N GLN A 271 -1.62 1.55 12.44
CA GLN A 271 -0.40 2.34 12.29
C GLN A 271 -0.54 3.78 12.79
N ASN A 272 -1.75 4.38 12.77
CA ASN A 272 -1.88 5.82 12.91
C ASN A 272 -2.83 6.25 14.05
N ILE A 273 -3.59 5.34 14.63
CA ILE A 273 -4.58 5.68 15.66
C ILE A 273 -3.93 6.27 16.91
N ASP A 274 -2.72 5.85 17.23
CA ASP A 274 -1.90 6.37 18.34
C ASP A 274 -1.70 7.88 18.24
N VAL A 275 -1.25 8.39 17.09
CA VAL A 275 -1.01 9.83 16.86
C VAL A 275 -2.32 10.60 16.77
N ILE A 276 -3.35 10.00 16.16
CA ILE A 276 -4.66 10.64 16.00
C ILE A 276 -5.28 10.90 17.38
N VAL A 277 -5.28 9.89 18.26
CA VAL A 277 -5.83 10.00 19.61
C VAL A 277 -4.94 10.88 20.50
N MET A 278 -3.62 10.75 20.40
CA MET A 278 -2.67 11.56 21.16
C MET A 278 -2.85 13.07 20.85
N GLY A 279 -3.15 13.44 19.61
CA GLY A 279 -3.43 14.82 19.24
C GLY A 279 -4.64 15.41 19.98
N ARG A 280 -5.60 14.58 20.36
CA ARG A 280 -6.81 14.96 21.10
C ARG A 280 -6.60 14.91 22.62
N GLU A 281 -6.18 13.76 23.14
CA GLU A 281 -6.15 13.48 24.58
C GLU A 281 -4.91 14.08 25.27
N GLY A 282 -3.83 14.28 24.54
CA GLY A 282 -2.56 14.79 25.05
C GLY A 282 -1.93 15.89 24.19
N PRO A 283 -2.63 17.00 23.85
CA PRO A 283 -2.15 17.97 22.87
C PRO A 283 -0.80 18.61 23.24
N ARG A 284 -0.47 18.73 24.54
CA ARG A 284 0.85 19.23 25.00
C ARG A 284 2.00 18.26 24.71
N ALA A 285 1.74 16.96 24.77
CA ALA A 285 2.72 15.90 24.53
C ALA A 285 2.71 15.40 23.07
N ALA A 286 1.69 15.77 22.29
CA ALA A 286 1.46 15.26 20.94
C ALA A 286 2.64 15.50 20.01
N GLY A 287 3.29 16.66 20.08
CA GLY A 287 4.47 16.96 19.25
C GLY A 287 5.67 16.05 19.58
N ALA A 288 5.95 15.85 20.87
CA ALA A 288 7.04 14.98 21.30
C ALA A 288 6.75 13.51 20.94
N TYR A 289 5.51 13.08 21.12
CA TYR A 289 5.06 11.75 20.68
C TYR A 289 5.13 11.58 19.16
N ALA A 290 4.75 12.60 18.40
CA ALA A 290 4.83 12.57 16.94
C ALA A 290 6.26 12.36 16.43
N ALA A 291 7.27 12.98 17.05
CA ALA A 291 8.67 12.75 16.69
C ALA A 291 9.09 11.28 16.90
N VAL A 292 8.68 10.68 18.01
CA VAL A 292 8.89 9.24 18.29
C VAL A 292 8.14 8.38 17.28
N SER A 293 6.88 8.70 17.00
CA SER A 293 6.00 7.94 16.10
C SER A 293 6.53 7.91 14.68
N VAL A 294 6.92 9.07 14.12
CA VAL A 294 7.47 9.15 12.76
C VAL A 294 8.74 8.31 12.64
N SER A 295 9.64 8.38 13.65
CA SER A 295 10.87 7.60 13.66
C SER A 295 10.58 6.08 13.67
N SER A 296 9.63 5.65 14.49
CA SER A 296 9.27 4.23 14.63
C SER A 296 8.54 3.71 13.39
N LYS A 297 7.66 4.51 12.78
CA LYS A 297 6.87 4.15 11.59
C LYS A 297 7.69 4.05 10.31
N ALA A 298 8.91 4.58 10.27
CA ALA A 298 9.81 4.41 9.13
C ALA A 298 10.00 2.92 8.77
N LEU A 299 10.03 2.04 9.77
CA LEU A 299 10.13 0.60 9.57
C LEU A 299 8.92 0.00 8.84
N VAL A 300 7.70 0.48 9.16
CA VAL A 300 6.47 0.00 8.52
C VAL A 300 6.46 0.38 7.03
N PHE A 301 6.99 1.54 6.65
CA PHE A 301 7.12 1.92 5.24
C PHE A 301 8.07 0.98 4.49
N VAL A 302 9.19 0.58 5.09
CA VAL A 302 10.09 -0.45 4.53
C VAL A 302 9.33 -1.77 4.37
N ALA A 303 8.59 -2.19 5.39
CA ALA A 303 7.77 -3.39 5.35
C ALA A 303 6.73 -3.36 4.22
N MET A 304 6.05 -2.23 4.01
CA MET A 304 5.05 -2.08 2.93
C MET A 304 5.66 -2.24 1.54
N VAL A 305 6.86 -1.70 1.30
CA VAL A 305 7.58 -1.87 0.03
C VAL A 305 7.89 -3.35 -0.22
N VAL A 306 8.46 -4.03 0.77
CA VAL A 306 8.80 -5.46 0.67
C VAL A 306 7.54 -6.33 0.55
N ALA A 307 6.47 -5.98 1.27
CA ALA A 307 5.18 -6.68 1.21
C ALA A 307 4.51 -6.58 -0.16
N GLY A 308 4.71 -5.48 -0.88
CA GLY A 308 4.22 -5.32 -2.26
C GLY A 308 4.80 -6.37 -3.22
N TYR A 309 6.05 -6.78 -3.01
CA TYR A 309 6.68 -7.87 -3.74
C TYR A 309 6.22 -9.26 -3.24
N LEU A 310 6.05 -9.42 -1.93
CA LEU A 310 5.73 -10.70 -1.31
C LEU A 310 4.37 -11.27 -1.75
N LEU A 311 3.35 -10.41 -1.91
CA LEU A 311 1.98 -10.83 -2.22
C LEU A 311 1.86 -11.59 -3.55
N PRO A 312 2.38 -11.09 -4.71
CA PRO A 312 2.32 -11.84 -5.97
C PRO A 312 3.18 -13.10 -5.94
N GLU A 313 4.35 -13.04 -5.32
CA GLU A 313 5.28 -14.17 -5.26
C GLU A 313 4.74 -15.32 -4.40
N ALA A 314 4.09 -15.00 -3.26
CA ALA A 314 3.41 -15.97 -2.44
C ALA A 314 2.26 -16.66 -3.21
N ALA A 315 1.49 -15.89 -3.99
CA ALA A 315 0.39 -16.43 -4.79
C ALA A 315 0.88 -17.40 -5.88
N ILE A 316 1.99 -17.11 -6.54
CA ILE A 316 2.60 -17.96 -7.57
C ILE A 316 3.15 -19.25 -6.93
N SER A 317 4.00 -19.10 -5.91
CA SER A 317 4.64 -20.24 -5.24
C SER A 317 3.65 -21.19 -4.60
N TRP A 318 2.54 -20.65 -4.06
CA TRP A 318 1.45 -21.46 -3.51
C TRP A 318 0.78 -22.33 -4.58
N ARG A 319 0.51 -21.77 -5.78
CA ARG A 319 -0.11 -22.50 -6.90
C ARG A 319 0.81 -23.57 -7.48
N GLU A 320 2.11 -23.29 -7.52
CA GLU A 320 3.13 -24.22 -8.04
C GLU A 320 3.54 -25.29 -7.03
N GLY A 321 2.89 -25.36 -5.87
CA GLY A 321 3.19 -26.35 -4.83
C GLY A 321 4.52 -26.13 -4.10
N ARG A 322 5.25 -25.04 -4.41
CA ARG A 322 6.57 -24.72 -3.84
C ARG A 322 6.45 -24.16 -2.41
N HIS A 323 7.57 -24.15 -1.70
CA HIS A 323 7.62 -23.63 -0.32
C HIS A 323 7.53 -22.08 -0.29
N ALA A 324 6.31 -21.55 -0.29
CA ALA A 324 6.06 -20.11 -0.22
C ALA A 324 6.58 -19.47 1.10
N LEU A 325 6.78 -20.26 2.18
CA LEU A 325 7.37 -19.79 3.44
C LEU A 325 8.79 -19.25 3.28
N ARG A 326 9.56 -19.77 2.31
CA ARG A 326 10.92 -19.29 2.06
C ARG A 326 10.92 -17.80 1.65
N GLN A 327 9.94 -17.36 0.87
CA GLN A 327 9.85 -15.95 0.49
C GLN A 327 9.47 -15.06 1.67
N LEU A 328 8.59 -15.54 2.53
CA LEU A 328 8.25 -14.84 3.78
C LEU A 328 9.46 -14.73 4.68
N SER A 329 10.24 -15.81 4.87
CA SER A 329 11.44 -15.77 5.71
C SER A 329 12.51 -14.82 5.16
N VAL A 330 12.73 -14.78 3.84
CA VAL A 330 13.65 -13.83 3.20
C VAL A 330 13.16 -12.39 3.40
N ALA A 331 11.86 -12.13 3.22
CA ALA A 331 11.28 -10.81 3.45
C ALA A 331 11.45 -10.34 4.91
N LEU A 332 11.21 -11.22 5.88
CA LEU A 332 11.44 -10.94 7.30
C LEU A 332 12.93 -10.73 7.63
N SER A 333 13.84 -11.47 6.99
CA SER A 333 15.29 -11.28 7.18
C SER A 333 15.76 -9.92 6.67
N VAL A 334 15.23 -9.45 5.53
CA VAL A 334 15.52 -8.10 5.02
C VAL A 334 15.04 -7.03 6.00
N LEU A 335 13.88 -7.24 6.63
CA LEU A 335 13.34 -6.32 7.62
C LEU A 335 14.11 -6.34 8.95
N ALA A 336 14.77 -7.45 9.30
CA ALA A 336 15.43 -7.61 10.59
C ALA A 336 16.56 -6.58 10.82
N VAL A 337 17.32 -6.24 9.78
CA VAL A 337 18.45 -5.29 9.91
C VAL A 337 17.95 -3.88 10.31
N PRO A 338 17.03 -3.23 9.57
CA PRO A 338 16.52 -1.93 9.99
C PRO A 338 15.72 -2.01 11.31
N ALA A 339 15.07 -3.13 11.62
CA ALA A 339 14.39 -3.33 12.89
C ALA A 339 15.36 -3.34 14.07
N MET A 340 16.46 -4.10 13.96
CA MET A 340 17.51 -4.13 14.99
C MET A 340 18.14 -2.76 15.20
N LEU A 341 18.42 -2.02 14.10
CA LEU A 341 18.96 -0.67 14.18
C LEU A 341 17.99 0.28 14.91
N LEU A 342 16.71 0.27 14.53
CA LEU A 342 15.69 1.09 15.17
C LEU A 342 15.55 0.79 16.65
N VAL A 343 15.43 -0.49 17.03
CA VAL A 343 15.31 -0.91 18.41
C VAL A 343 16.58 -0.61 19.21
N GLY A 344 17.77 -0.82 18.61
CA GLY A 344 19.05 -0.49 19.22
C GLY A 344 19.17 1.02 19.54
N VAL A 345 18.81 1.89 18.61
CA VAL A 345 18.79 3.35 18.82
C VAL A 345 17.75 3.73 19.88
N ALA A 346 16.55 3.16 19.82
CA ALA A 346 15.49 3.44 20.77
C ALA A 346 15.81 2.97 22.20
N ALA A 347 16.59 1.90 22.34
CA ALA A 347 17.01 1.37 23.63
C ALA A 347 18.23 2.12 24.21
N ALA A 348 19.26 2.33 23.39
CA ALA A 348 20.54 2.84 23.87
C ALA A 348 20.62 4.37 23.91
N LEU A 349 20.06 5.07 22.92
CA LEU A 349 20.27 6.49 22.67
C LEU A 349 18.98 7.29 22.41
N PRO A 350 17.84 7.04 23.09
CA PRO A 350 16.56 7.65 22.72
C PRO A 350 16.59 9.18 22.84
N ARG A 351 17.22 9.71 23.89
CA ARG A 351 17.31 11.15 24.13
C ARG A 351 18.24 11.84 23.13
N ALA A 352 19.41 11.25 22.88
CA ALA A 352 20.38 11.78 21.93
C ALA A 352 19.80 11.81 20.52
N PHE A 353 19.15 10.74 20.09
CA PHE A 353 18.50 10.68 18.78
C PHE A 353 17.42 11.77 18.61
N LEU A 354 16.50 11.89 19.57
CA LEU A 354 15.43 12.89 19.49
C LEU A 354 15.96 14.33 19.51
N SER A 355 16.98 14.63 20.32
CA SER A 355 17.58 15.96 20.39
C SER A 355 18.34 16.34 19.12
N THR A 356 19.07 15.40 18.52
CA THR A 356 19.86 15.64 17.30
C THR A 356 19.04 15.63 16.03
N ALA A 357 18.13 14.62 15.85
CA ALA A 357 17.31 14.52 14.67
C ALA A 357 16.21 15.60 14.64
N PHE A 358 15.50 15.78 15.73
CA PHE A 358 14.35 16.71 15.78
C PHE A 358 14.68 18.00 16.54
N SER A 359 14.72 17.98 17.86
CA SER A 359 15.12 19.09 18.76
C SER A 359 15.05 18.63 20.22
N ALA A 360 15.77 19.31 21.12
CA ALA A 360 15.76 19.05 22.56
C ALA A 360 14.35 19.09 23.18
N ARG A 361 13.41 19.88 22.64
CA ARG A 361 12.02 20.00 23.10
C ARG A 361 11.21 18.71 22.97
N TYR A 362 11.64 17.74 22.16
CA TYR A 362 10.95 16.47 21.94
C TYR A 362 11.44 15.33 22.85
N VAL A 363 12.48 15.57 23.64
CA VAL A 363 13.08 14.56 24.52
C VAL A 363 12.13 14.08 25.63
N SER A 364 11.09 14.86 25.95
CA SER A 364 10.08 14.47 26.96
C SER A 364 9.37 13.15 26.65
N ALA A 365 9.26 12.78 25.36
CA ALA A 365 8.65 11.52 24.95
C ALA A 365 9.67 10.37 24.77
N ALA A 366 10.94 10.52 25.15
CA ALA A 366 11.96 9.49 24.97
C ALA A 366 11.58 8.14 25.59
N GLY A 367 10.84 8.15 26.73
CA GLY A 367 10.36 6.92 27.37
C GLY A 367 9.31 6.12 26.57
N ALA A 368 8.71 6.74 25.54
CA ALA A 368 7.79 6.06 24.62
C ALA A 368 8.52 5.41 23.42
N PHE A 369 9.81 5.76 23.17
CA PHE A 369 10.47 5.39 21.93
C PHE A 369 10.68 3.87 21.81
N LEU A 370 11.23 3.22 22.81
CA LEU A 370 11.47 1.78 22.79
C LEU A 370 10.16 0.97 22.65
N PRO A 371 9.13 1.18 23.49
CA PRO A 371 7.89 0.42 23.33
C PRO A 371 7.21 0.66 21.98
N LEU A 372 7.24 1.88 21.43
CA LEU A 372 6.66 2.16 20.13
C LEU A 372 7.50 1.56 18.99
N ALA A 373 8.83 1.57 19.09
CA ALA A 373 9.71 0.91 18.11
C ALA A 373 9.40 -0.60 18.05
N LEU A 374 9.26 -1.27 19.22
CA LEU A 374 8.88 -2.67 19.29
C LEU A 374 7.47 -2.92 18.72
N ALA A 375 6.50 -2.04 19.01
CA ALA A 375 5.18 -2.12 18.43
C ALA A 375 5.23 -2.07 16.90
N MET A 376 6.03 -1.16 16.33
CA MET A 376 6.18 -1.03 14.87
C MET A 376 6.94 -2.22 14.25
N VAL A 377 7.84 -2.87 14.98
CA VAL A 377 8.45 -4.15 14.55
C VAL A 377 7.38 -5.23 14.45
N CYS A 378 6.54 -5.39 15.50
CA CYS A 378 5.42 -6.34 15.48
C CYS A 378 4.43 -6.05 14.35
N LEU A 379 4.05 -4.79 14.15
CA LEU A 379 3.16 -4.39 13.05
C LEU A 379 3.77 -4.69 11.69
N SER A 380 5.07 -4.38 11.50
CA SER A 380 5.78 -4.63 10.24
C SER A 380 5.82 -6.13 9.90
N ALA A 381 6.08 -6.98 10.88
CA ALA A 381 6.01 -8.44 10.71
C ALA A 381 4.57 -8.89 10.40
N THR A 382 3.56 -8.32 11.08
CA THR A 382 2.14 -8.60 10.83
C THR A 382 1.73 -8.20 9.41
N VAL A 383 2.21 -7.07 8.89
CA VAL A 383 1.99 -6.64 7.49
C VAL A 383 2.53 -7.70 6.52
N MET A 384 3.76 -8.18 6.73
CA MET A 384 4.37 -9.22 5.89
C MET A 384 3.53 -10.52 5.88
N VAL A 385 3.14 -10.99 7.08
CA VAL A 385 2.30 -12.20 7.21
C VAL A 385 0.93 -11.98 6.58
N THR A 386 0.32 -10.80 6.75
CA THR A 386 -0.97 -10.46 6.15
C THR A 386 -0.91 -10.49 4.61
N MET A 387 0.12 -9.89 4.01
CA MET A 387 0.28 -9.90 2.55
C MET A 387 0.54 -11.31 2.03
N TYR A 388 1.28 -12.12 2.77
CA TYR A 388 1.45 -13.54 2.48
C TYR A 388 0.11 -14.30 2.52
N LEU A 389 -0.68 -14.16 3.59
CA LEU A 389 -1.98 -14.82 3.74
C LEU A 389 -2.97 -14.40 2.65
N LEU A 390 -3.01 -13.12 2.29
CA LEU A 390 -3.81 -12.63 1.16
C LEU A 390 -3.33 -13.21 -0.18
N GLY A 391 -2.02 -13.38 -0.36
CA GLY A 391 -1.42 -14.02 -1.53
C GLY A 391 -1.85 -15.49 -1.68
N VAL A 392 -1.88 -16.22 -0.57
CA VAL A 392 -2.32 -17.63 -0.49
C VAL A 392 -3.85 -17.77 -0.61
N GLY A 393 -4.60 -16.66 -0.44
CA GLY A 393 -6.07 -16.61 -0.56
C GLY A 393 -6.82 -16.76 0.76
N ASP A 394 -6.13 -16.75 1.90
CA ASP A 394 -6.78 -16.73 3.21
C ASP A 394 -7.29 -15.31 3.55
N ARG A 395 -8.58 -15.20 3.82
CA ARG A 395 -9.25 -13.93 4.14
C ARG A 395 -9.72 -13.85 5.60
N ARG A 396 -9.55 -14.92 6.38
CA ARG A 396 -10.06 -14.98 7.76
C ARG A 396 -9.34 -13.98 8.65
N PHE A 397 -8.03 -13.81 8.42
CA PHE A 397 -7.19 -12.90 9.18
C PHE A 397 -7.60 -11.43 9.06
N VAL A 398 -8.28 -11.02 7.98
CA VAL A 398 -8.82 -9.66 7.83
C VAL A 398 -9.79 -9.28 8.96
N ARG A 399 -10.58 -10.23 9.46
CA ARG A 399 -11.49 -9.99 10.59
C ARG A 399 -10.74 -9.81 11.90
N VAL A 400 -9.64 -10.54 12.07
CA VAL A 400 -8.76 -10.39 13.24
C VAL A 400 -8.10 -9.01 13.22
N LEU A 401 -7.61 -8.56 12.06
CA LEU A 401 -7.06 -7.21 11.86
C LEU A 401 -8.09 -6.12 12.20
N ALA A 402 -9.32 -6.26 11.72
CA ALA A 402 -10.39 -5.30 12.02
C ALA A 402 -10.72 -5.24 13.52
N GLY A 403 -10.81 -6.40 14.18
CA GLY A 403 -10.99 -6.48 15.63
C GLY A 403 -9.84 -5.86 16.42
N ALA A 404 -8.59 -6.12 15.97
CA ALA A 404 -7.41 -5.51 16.58
C ALA A 404 -7.37 -3.99 16.40
N ALA A 405 -7.81 -3.46 15.25
CA ALA A 405 -7.89 -2.02 15.04
C ALA A 405 -8.89 -1.34 16.00
N VAL A 406 -10.03 -1.98 16.25
CA VAL A 406 -10.99 -1.50 17.26
C VAL A 406 -10.38 -1.57 18.67
N LEU A 407 -9.74 -2.69 19.02
CA LEU A 407 -9.10 -2.86 20.32
C LEU A 407 -7.96 -1.85 20.54
N ALA A 408 -7.12 -1.60 19.52
CA ALA A 408 -6.08 -0.59 19.55
C ALA A 408 -6.67 0.81 19.82
N THR A 409 -7.76 1.15 19.12
CA THR A 409 -8.44 2.43 19.32
C THR A 409 -8.91 2.60 20.77
N ILE A 410 -9.57 1.60 21.32
CA ILE A 410 -10.04 1.61 22.73
C ILE A 410 -8.84 1.71 23.69
N ALA A 411 -7.80 0.90 23.50
CA ALA A 411 -6.64 0.88 24.38
C ALA A 411 -5.89 2.22 24.38
N VAL A 412 -5.73 2.85 23.21
CA VAL A 412 -5.05 4.14 23.08
C VAL A 412 -5.89 5.28 23.69
N VAL A 413 -7.23 5.26 23.55
CA VAL A 413 -8.12 6.22 24.24
C VAL A 413 -8.00 6.08 25.77
N LEU A 414 -7.96 4.86 26.29
CA LEU A 414 -7.79 4.60 27.71
C LEU A 414 -6.39 4.99 28.26
N ALA A 415 -5.41 5.26 27.40
CA ALA A 415 -4.09 5.77 27.80
C ALA A 415 -4.10 7.26 28.21
N HIS A 416 -5.22 7.97 28.02
CA HIS A 416 -5.45 9.36 28.45
C HIS A 416 -4.32 10.34 28.08
N GLY A 417 -3.78 10.22 26.84
CA GLY A 417 -2.78 11.14 26.30
C GLY A 417 -1.38 11.03 26.92
N SER A 418 -1.07 9.97 27.66
CA SER A 418 0.28 9.69 28.17
C SER A 418 1.13 9.03 27.08
N PRO A 419 2.26 9.63 26.62
CA PRO A 419 3.09 9.09 25.54
C PRO A 419 3.55 7.66 25.78
N ARG A 420 4.05 7.37 26.99
CA ARG A 420 4.57 6.05 27.35
C ARG A 420 3.45 5.00 27.44
N THR A 421 2.33 5.36 28.06
CA THR A 421 1.18 4.45 28.19
C THR A 421 0.59 4.13 26.83
N THR A 422 0.41 5.13 25.96
CA THR A 422 -0.04 4.95 24.57
C THR A 422 0.86 3.98 23.82
N ALA A 423 2.19 4.16 23.88
CA ALA A 423 3.14 3.28 23.21
C ALA A 423 3.13 1.86 23.77
N LEU A 424 2.91 1.68 25.10
CA LEU A 424 2.78 0.35 25.70
C LEU A 424 1.46 -0.33 25.32
N CYS A 425 0.34 0.40 25.28
CA CYS A 425 -0.94 -0.13 24.80
C CYS A 425 -0.82 -0.60 23.35
N ASP A 426 -0.18 0.20 22.50
CA ASP A 426 0.04 -0.16 21.10
C ASP A 426 0.93 -1.41 21.01
N LEU A 427 2.01 -1.50 21.79
CA LEU A 427 2.88 -2.67 21.82
C LEU A 427 2.12 -3.94 22.19
N VAL A 428 1.30 -3.90 23.22
CA VAL A 428 0.50 -5.08 23.66
C VAL A 428 -0.44 -5.53 22.56
N VAL A 429 -1.15 -4.61 21.92
CA VAL A 429 -2.06 -4.94 20.82
C VAL A 429 -1.30 -5.50 19.62
N GLN A 430 -0.20 -4.87 19.21
CA GLN A 430 0.58 -5.32 18.06
C GLN A 430 1.27 -6.67 18.29
N ALA A 431 1.80 -6.91 19.51
CA ALA A 431 2.40 -8.20 19.86
C ALA A 431 1.35 -9.33 19.88
N THR A 432 0.16 -9.06 20.44
CA THR A 432 -0.94 -10.02 20.45
C THR A 432 -1.42 -10.32 19.00
N LEU A 433 -1.52 -9.29 18.18
CA LEU A 433 -1.91 -9.43 16.78
C LEU A 433 -0.87 -10.24 15.98
N LEU A 434 0.42 -10.02 16.21
CA LEU A 434 1.49 -10.81 15.60
C LEU A 434 1.39 -12.27 16.00
N GLY A 435 1.14 -12.56 17.29
CA GLY A 435 0.88 -13.92 17.76
C GLY A 435 -0.29 -14.59 17.02
N GLY A 436 -1.40 -13.86 16.83
CA GLY A 436 -2.53 -14.29 16.03
C GLY A 436 -2.18 -14.52 14.56
N ALA A 437 -1.37 -13.66 13.97
CA ALA A 437 -0.89 -13.80 12.59
C ALA A 437 -0.04 -15.07 12.40
N VAL A 438 0.86 -15.34 13.32
CA VAL A 438 1.69 -16.56 13.31
C VAL A 438 0.84 -17.82 13.52
N ALA A 439 -0.14 -17.78 14.41
CA ALA A 439 -1.06 -18.90 14.63
C ALA A 439 -1.88 -19.21 13.38
N GLU A 440 -2.38 -18.17 12.69
CA GLU A 440 -3.13 -18.32 11.43
C GLU A 440 -2.24 -18.84 10.29
N LEU A 441 -1.00 -18.37 10.21
CA LEU A 441 0.01 -18.88 9.28
C LEU A 441 0.25 -20.38 9.49
N ALA A 442 0.44 -20.79 10.75
CA ALA A 442 0.63 -22.20 11.12
C ALA A 442 -0.61 -23.04 10.76
N ARG A 443 -1.83 -22.52 10.99
CA ARG A 443 -3.08 -23.18 10.64
C ARG A 443 -3.18 -23.43 9.14
N VAL A 444 -2.93 -22.40 8.31
CA VAL A 444 -2.99 -22.49 6.84
C VAL A 444 -2.03 -23.55 6.32
N HIS A 445 -0.84 -23.65 6.91
CA HIS A 445 0.14 -24.66 6.49
C HIS A 445 -0.20 -26.08 6.95
N ARG A 446 -0.81 -26.26 8.13
CA ARG A 446 -1.28 -27.58 8.62
C ARG A 446 -2.47 -28.12 7.82
N THR A 447 -3.36 -27.24 7.35
CA THR A 447 -4.56 -27.63 6.59
C THR A 447 -4.32 -27.78 5.10
N ARG A 448 -3.07 -27.57 4.64
CA ARG A 448 -2.71 -27.80 3.24
C ARG A 448 -2.84 -29.27 2.91
N PRO A 449 -3.69 -29.69 1.94
CA PRO A 449 -3.68 -31.06 1.48
C PRO A 449 -2.29 -31.39 0.91
N ALA A 450 -1.74 -32.54 1.26
CA ALA A 450 -0.49 -33.04 0.69
C ALA A 450 -0.66 -32.98 -0.85
N GLY A 451 0.18 -32.20 -1.52
CA GLY A 451 0.13 -32.06 -2.98
C GLY A 451 0.31 -33.44 -3.63
N PRO A 452 -0.01 -33.61 -4.93
CA PRO A 452 0.06 -34.88 -5.64
C PRO A 452 1.47 -35.44 -5.83
N ALA A 453 2.46 -34.98 -5.09
CA ALA A 453 3.84 -35.49 -5.08
C ALA A 453 3.98 -36.89 -4.45
N GLY A 454 2.88 -37.58 -4.17
CA GLY A 454 2.87 -38.94 -3.66
C GLY A 454 2.21 -39.97 -4.59
N ARG A 455 1.88 -39.60 -5.84
CA ARG A 455 1.69 -40.63 -6.84
C ARG A 455 3.09 -41.07 -7.27
N ALA A 456 3.58 -42.13 -6.62
CA ALA A 456 4.62 -42.97 -7.16
C ALA A 456 4.22 -43.28 -8.62
N ASP A 457 5.12 -43.05 -9.53
CA ASP A 457 5.03 -43.50 -10.90
C ASP A 457 4.61 -44.98 -10.84
N PRO A 458 3.48 -45.38 -11.42
CA PRO A 458 3.18 -46.80 -11.48
C PRO A 458 4.35 -47.44 -12.27
N ALA A 459 5.05 -48.29 -11.59
CA ALA A 459 6.20 -49.07 -12.05
C ALA A 459 6.31 -49.15 -13.58
N ASP A 460 7.41 -48.66 -14.08
CA ASP A 460 7.91 -48.95 -15.41
C ASP A 460 7.78 -50.49 -15.61
N PRO A 461 6.97 -50.99 -16.55
CA PRO A 461 6.91 -52.43 -16.79
C PRO A 461 8.27 -52.85 -17.30
N ALA A 462 8.95 -53.69 -16.52
CA ALA A 462 10.21 -54.31 -16.84
C ALA A 462 10.29 -54.70 -18.32
N ASP A 463 11.31 -54.18 -18.98
CA ASP A 463 11.73 -54.54 -20.34
C ASP A 463 11.99 -56.06 -20.40
N PRO A 464 11.26 -56.89 -21.17
CA PRO A 464 11.55 -58.29 -21.29
C PRO A 464 12.41 -58.51 -22.53
N ALA A 465 13.69 -58.11 -22.46
CA ALA A 465 14.70 -58.53 -23.47
C ALA A 465 16.10 -58.42 -22.89
N ALA A 466 16.52 -59.48 -22.21
CA ALA A 466 17.92 -59.92 -22.09
C ALA A 466 17.98 -61.42 -22.06
#